data_74a484f071bf19ec4ef7bdb5a431dd0a
#
_entry.id   74a484f071bf19ec4ef7bdb5a431dd0a
#
_cell.length_a   1.000
_cell.length_b   1.000
_cell.length_c   1.000
_cell.angle_alpha   90.00
_cell.angle_beta   90.00
_cell.angle_gamma   90.00
#
_symmetry.space_group_name_H-M   'P 1'
#
loop_
_entity.id
_entity.type
_entity.pdbx_description
1 polymer ?
#
loop_
_entity_poly.entity_id
_entity_poly.type
_entity_poly.pdbx_seq_one_letter_code
_entity_poly.pdbx_strand_id
1 'polypeptide(L)'
;MENKFEQYNNRKISEKVCEVHKVNYWQISTPKRGSKERSVQEFCPECTKELIERQDREGVDKALNVETYLKTYNVLMRDSTIPRELKEASFENFIAETAEEKQLLAFARGQVEKYLDGMTGNTLFTGSTGIGKSHLSVAIAKAINEGYKAKGEPKSVLFVNLTEILRRVRESFNSPTSLEGHYSRMLKEVDYLVLDDLGIKSDNASSKGKSSWEEEFIFDILSNREKTIITTNLSSSEIASLYSDRVASRVRTGLEGNFFKSFTIKDKRYSISSLKVKVAQN
;
A
#
# COMPACT_ATOMS: atom_id res chain seq x y z
N MET A 1 -31.52 22.52 5.65
CA MET A 1 -32.15 21.28 5.14
C MET A 1 -33.67 21.44 5.25
N GLU A 2 -34.19 22.40 4.53
CA GLU A 2 -35.65 22.62 4.48
C GLU A 2 -36.21 22.14 3.16
N ASN A 3 -37.23 21.28 3.31
CA ASN A 3 -38.31 20.99 2.39
C ASN A 3 -38.04 20.34 1.01
N LYS A 4 -37.52 19.12 1.00
CA LYS A 4 -37.90 18.18 -0.06
C LYS A 4 -39.33 17.59 0.11
N PHE A 5 -39.94 17.75 1.27
CA PHE A 5 -41.28 17.19 1.59
C PHE A 5 -42.45 18.05 1.12
N GLU A 6 -42.28 19.35 0.90
CA GLU A 6 -43.39 20.20 0.40
C GLU A 6 -43.76 19.97 -1.06
N GLN A 7 -42.84 19.40 -1.86
CA GLN A 7 -43.17 19.06 -3.26
C GLN A 7 -44.18 17.92 -3.40
N TYR A 8 -44.43 17.15 -2.36
CA TYR A 8 -45.38 16.03 -2.38
C TYR A 8 -46.84 16.42 -2.05
N ASN A 9 -47.11 17.65 -1.62
CA ASN A 9 -48.46 18.09 -1.29
C ASN A 9 -49.39 18.33 -2.50
N ASN A 10 -48.85 18.33 -3.75
CA ASN A 10 -49.63 18.48 -4.98
C ASN A 10 -49.80 17.17 -5.77
N ARG A 11 -49.80 16.03 -5.08
CA ARG A 11 -50.03 14.73 -5.71
C ARG A 11 -51.51 14.48 -5.93
N LYS A 12 -51.89 14.00 -7.11
CA LYS A 12 -53.20 13.42 -7.39
C LYS A 12 -53.05 11.90 -7.46
N ILE A 13 -54.07 11.19 -7.01
CA ILE A 13 -54.14 9.73 -7.14
C ILE A 13 -54.77 9.43 -8.50
N SER A 14 -54.09 8.63 -9.31
CA SER A 14 -54.58 8.14 -10.60
C SER A 14 -55.51 6.92 -10.37
N GLU A 15 -56.44 6.69 -11.28
CA GLU A 15 -57.25 5.47 -11.29
C GLU A 15 -56.44 4.23 -11.73
N LYS A 16 -55.26 4.44 -12.30
CA LYS A 16 -54.36 3.39 -12.72
C LYS A 16 -53.76 2.68 -11.50
N VAL A 17 -53.78 1.35 -11.51
CA VAL A 17 -53.25 0.47 -10.45
C VAL A 17 -51.96 -0.19 -10.91
N CYS A 18 -50.97 -0.21 -10.05
CA CYS A 18 -49.68 -0.92 -10.32
C CYS A 18 -49.93 -2.44 -10.35
N GLU A 19 -49.45 -3.09 -11.39
CA GLU A 19 -49.58 -4.56 -11.54
C GLU A 19 -48.80 -5.35 -10.49
N VAL A 20 -47.69 -4.79 -10.00
CA VAL A 20 -46.83 -5.42 -9.00
C VAL A 20 -47.34 -5.18 -7.58
N HIS A 21 -47.54 -3.93 -7.19
CA HIS A 21 -47.83 -3.56 -5.79
C HIS A 21 -49.32 -3.42 -5.49
N LYS A 22 -50.20 -3.46 -6.53
CA LYS A 22 -51.66 -3.33 -6.38
C LYS A 22 -52.12 -2.04 -5.69
N VAL A 23 -51.31 -0.96 -5.80
CA VAL A 23 -51.60 0.38 -5.30
C VAL A 23 -51.81 1.36 -6.46
N ASN A 24 -52.58 2.39 -6.25
CA ASN A 24 -52.82 3.41 -7.24
C ASN A 24 -51.58 4.23 -7.56
N TYR A 25 -51.40 4.59 -8.83
CA TYR A 25 -50.33 5.50 -9.27
C TYR A 25 -50.56 6.90 -8.69
N TRP A 26 -49.46 7.57 -8.42
CA TRP A 26 -49.44 8.98 -8.09
C TRP A 26 -49.14 9.79 -9.34
N GLN A 27 -49.80 10.94 -9.48
CA GLN A 27 -49.52 11.93 -10.51
C GLN A 27 -48.87 13.15 -9.88
N ILE A 28 -47.74 13.56 -10.39
CA ILE A 28 -47.03 14.78 -10.03
C ILE A 28 -46.94 15.67 -11.25
N SER A 29 -47.32 16.92 -11.09
CA SER A 29 -47.19 17.93 -12.13
C SER A 29 -45.97 18.78 -11.88
N THR A 30 -44.97 18.68 -12.74
CA THR A 30 -43.69 19.42 -12.65
C THR A 30 -43.60 20.46 -13.77
N PRO A 31 -43.09 21.70 -13.49
CA PRO A 31 -42.85 22.67 -14.53
C PRO A 31 -41.71 22.18 -15.48
N LYS A 32 -41.91 22.31 -16.78
CA LYS A 32 -40.84 22.08 -17.75
C LYS A 32 -39.79 23.20 -17.67
N ARG A 33 -38.54 22.84 -17.64
CA ARG A 33 -37.41 23.79 -17.55
C ARG A 33 -37.45 24.78 -18.72
N GLY A 34 -37.57 26.08 -18.43
CA GLY A 34 -37.59 27.15 -19.43
C GLY A 34 -38.94 27.37 -20.13
N SER A 35 -40.05 26.76 -19.68
CA SER A 35 -41.38 26.90 -20.25
C SER A 35 -42.44 27.12 -19.16
N LYS A 36 -43.55 27.76 -19.51
CA LYS A 36 -44.73 27.83 -18.64
C LYS A 36 -45.56 26.54 -18.62
N GLU A 37 -45.21 25.57 -19.46
CA GLU A 37 -45.87 24.28 -19.53
C GLU A 37 -45.48 23.39 -18.35
N ARG A 38 -46.43 22.56 -17.92
CA ARG A 38 -46.23 21.54 -16.88
C ARG A 38 -46.32 20.15 -17.52
N SER A 39 -45.42 19.25 -17.11
CA SER A 39 -45.52 17.84 -17.45
C SER A 39 -46.13 17.07 -16.27
N VAL A 40 -47.05 16.15 -16.59
CA VAL A 40 -47.62 15.24 -15.60
C VAL A 40 -46.88 13.91 -15.73
N GLN A 41 -46.37 13.43 -14.61
CA GLN A 41 -45.69 12.12 -14.51
C GLN A 41 -46.54 11.23 -13.60
N GLU A 42 -46.76 10.00 -14.02
CA GLU A 42 -47.43 8.96 -13.24
C GLU A 42 -46.40 7.91 -12.79
N PHE A 43 -46.46 7.53 -11.53
CA PHE A 43 -45.58 6.51 -11.00
C PHE A 43 -46.23 5.76 -9.83
N CYS A 44 -45.82 4.51 -9.64
CA CYS A 44 -46.17 3.75 -8.46
C CYS A 44 -45.27 4.16 -7.28
N PRO A 45 -45.83 4.61 -6.13
CA PRO A 45 -45.03 5.04 -4.99
C PRO A 45 -44.11 3.94 -4.45
N GLU A 46 -44.57 2.70 -4.39
CA GLU A 46 -43.77 1.56 -3.89
C GLU A 46 -42.67 1.16 -4.86
N CYS A 47 -42.93 1.10 -6.18
CA CYS A 47 -41.87 0.88 -7.17
C CYS A 47 -40.78 1.97 -7.10
N THR A 48 -41.19 3.22 -6.89
CA THR A 48 -40.25 4.35 -6.78
C THR A 48 -39.45 4.26 -5.50
N LYS A 49 -40.05 3.87 -4.39
CA LYS A 49 -39.38 3.66 -3.11
C LYS A 49 -38.35 2.55 -3.21
N GLU A 50 -38.70 1.40 -3.76
CA GLU A 50 -37.79 0.28 -3.99
C GLU A 50 -36.61 0.66 -4.90
N LEU A 51 -36.87 1.46 -5.95
CA LEU A 51 -35.84 1.95 -6.84
C LEU A 51 -34.84 2.86 -6.10
N ILE A 52 -35.34 3.80 -5.29
CA ILE A 52 -34.50 4.71 -4.49
C ILE A 52 -33.69 3.92 -3.48
N GLU A 53 -34.33 3.01 -2.72
CA GLU A 53 -33.61 2.18 -1.75
C GLU A 53 -32.53 1.30 -2.37
N ARG A 54 -32.76 0.81 -3.60
CA ARG A 54 -31.75 0.07 -4.35
C ARG A 54 -30.60 0.97 -4.78
N GLN A 55 -30.89 2.16 -5.32
CA GLN A 55 -29.87 3.13 -5.73
C GLN A 55 -29.03 3.62 -4.55
N ASP A 56 -29.67 3.86 -3.40
CA ASP A 56 -28.98 4.26 -2.17
C ASP A 56 -28.05 3.14 -1.68
N ARG A 57 -28.50 1.88 -1.67
CA ARG A 57 -27.64 0.73 -1.32
C ARG A 57 -26.44 0.60 -2.27
N GLU A 58 -26.68 0.64 -3.59
CA GLU A 58 -25.61 0.59 -4.59
C GLU A 58 -24.63 1.77 -4.42
N GLY A 59 -25.12 2.95 -4.07
CA GLY A 59 -24.29 4.13 -3.79
C GLY A 59 -23.41 3.96 -2.55
N VAL A 60 -23.97 3.42 -1.47
CA VAL A 60 -23.24 3.12 -0.23
C VAL A 60 -22.19 2.03 -0.48
N ASP A 61 -22.55 0.94 -1.16
CA ASP A 61 -21.62 -0.15 -1.49
C ASP A 61 -20.45 0.34 -2.35
N LYS A 62 -20.72 1.20 -3.34
CA LYS A 62 -19.65 1.83 -4.15
C LYS A 62 -18.74 2.70 -3.30
N ALA A 63 -19.29 3.51 -2.41
CA ALA A 63 -18.50 4.38 -1.53
C ALA A 63 -17.63 3.57 -0.57
N LEU A 64 -18.15 2.51 0.04
CA LEU A 64 -17.41 1.59 0.91
C LEU A 64 -16.30 0.87 0.15
N ASN A 65 -16.56 0.41 -1.08
CA ASN A 65 -15.56 -0.23 -1.93
C ASN A 65 -14.43 0.74 -2.29
N VAL A 66 -14.74 2.00 -2.61
CA VAL A 66 -13.72 3.04 -2.89
C VAL A 66 -12.89 3.33 -1.63
N GLU A 67 -13.52 3.48 -0.46
CA GLU A 67 -12.81 3.72 0.80
C GLU A 67 -11.89 2.55 1.16
N THR A 68 -12.38 1.31 1.04
CA THR A 68 -11.59 0.10 1.25
C THR A 68 -10.39 0.06 0.30
N TYR A 69 -10.58 0.34 -0.99
CA TYR A 69 -9.51 0.38 -1.97
C TYR A 69 -8.44 1.42 -1.61
N LEU A 70 -8.85 2.62 -1.21
CA LEU A 70 -7.93 3.69 -0.84
C LEU A 70 -7.14 3.38 0.44
N LYS A 71 -7.73 2.68 1.39
CA LYS A 71 -7.09 2.31 2.67
C LYS A 71 -6.20 1.08 2.55
N THR A 72 -6.33 0.27 1.50
CA THR A 72 -5.61 -0.99 1.32
C THR A 72 -4.79 -1.02 0.03
N TYR A 73 -5.37 -1.46 -1.07
CA TYR A 73 -4.63 -1.72 -2.32
C TYR A 73 -3.92 -0.51 -2.92
N ASN A 74 -4.44 0.70 -2.69
CA ASN A 74 -3.84 1.93 -3.22
C ASN A 74 -2.70 2.49 -2.36
N VAL A 75 -2.51 1.99 -1.13
CA VAL A 75 -1.45 2.47 -0.21
C VAL A 75 -0.07 2.32 -0.84
N LEU A 76 0.21 1.18 -1.48
CA LEU A 76 1.50 0.94 -2.13
C LEU A 76 1.87 2.02 -3.16
N MET A 77 0.93 2.43 -3.99
CA MET A 77 1.20 3.42 -5.05
C MET A 77 1.16 4.87 -4.56
N ARG A 78 0.35 5.15 -3.56
CA ARG A 78 0.13 6.50 -3.04
C ARG A 78 1.16 6.94 -2.00
N ASP A 79 1.46 6.06 -1.05
CA ASP A 79 2.19 6.43 0.18
C ASP A 79 3.64 5.92 0.22
N SER A 80 4.02 5.02 -0.69
CA SER A 80 5.37 4.45 -0.72
C SER A 80 6.41 5.44 -1.22
N THR A 81 7.63 5.32 -0.69
CA THR A 81 8.81 6.08 -1.14
C THR A 81 9.64 5.31 -2.17
N ILE A 82 8.97 4.64 -3.14
CA ILE A 82 9.65 3.87 -4.18
C ILE A 82 10.45 4.82 -5.08
N PRO A 83 11.79 4.66 -5.18
CA PRO A 83 12.62 5.44 -6.09
C PRO A 83 12.13 5.33 -7.55
N ARG A 84 12.32 6.40 -8.34
CA ARG A 84 11.82 6.48 -9.72
C ARG A 84 12.32 5.31 -10.59
N GLU A 85 13.57 4.93 -10.42
CA GLU A 85 14.23 3.82 -11.15
C GLU A 85 13.68 2.44 -10.79
N LEU A 86 13.04 2.30 -9.62
CA LEU A 86 12.44 1.05 -9.13
C LEU A 86 10.92 0.99 -9.35
N LYS A 87 10.29 2.05 -9.90
CA LYS A 87 8.84 2.05 -10.13
C LYS A 87 8.37 0.91 -11.02
N GLU A 88 9.19 0.52 -12.00
CA GLU A 88 8.90 -0.58 -12.92
C GLU A 88 9.50 -1.92 -12.47
N ALA A 89 10.11 -1.98 -11.27
CA ALA A 89 10.72 -3.21 -10.77
C ALA A 89 9.66 -4.31 -10.63
N SER A 90 9.99 -5.48 -11.20
CA SER A 90 9.18 -6.69 -11.16
C SER A 90 10.10 -7.93 -11.18
N PHE A 91 9.54 -9.12 -10.96
CA PHE A 91 10.30 -10.36 -11.09
C PHE A 91 10.70 -10.67 -12.53
N GLU A 92 9.89 -10.22 -13.50
CA GLU A 92 10.08 -10.48 -14.92
C GLU A 92 11.24 -9.69 -15.50
N ASN A 93 11.50 -8.48 -14.98
CA ASN A 93 12.60 -7.64 -15.45
C ASN A 93 13.85 -7.72 -14.55
N PHE A 94 13.86 -8.61 -13.57
CA PHE A 94 15.05 -8.92 -12.79
C PHE A 94 15.98 -9.85 -13.57
N ILE A 95 17.12 -9.36 -13.99
CA ILE A 95 18.12 -10.13 -14.74
C ILE A 95 18.87 -11.06 -13.76
N ALA A 96 18.74 -12.37 -13.90
CA ALA A 96 19.42 -13.40 -13.11
C ALA A 96 20.28 -14.27 -14.03
N GLU A 97 21.57 -13.98 -14.12
CA GLU A 97 22.53 -14.70 -14.98
C GLU A 97 23.21 -15.85 -14.23
N THR A 98 23.69 -15.58 -13.02
CA THR A 98 24.41 -16.55 -12.19
C THR A 98 23.46 -17.47 -11.41
N ALA A 99 23.97 -18.60 -10.95
CA ALA A 99 23.22 -19.53 -10.09
C ALA A 99 22.73 -18.85 -8.78
N GLU A 100 23.58 -18.02 -8.16
CA GLU A 100 23.25 -17.31 -6.93
C GLU A 100 22.17 -16.25 -7.15
N GLU A 101 22.18 -15.54 -8.28
CA GLU A 101 21.12 -14.60 -8.66
C GLU A 101 19.80 -15.29 -8.92
N LYS A 102 19.82 -16.48 -9.53
CA LYS A 102 18.62 -17.32 -9.71
C LYS A 102 18.08 -17.80 -8.36
N GLN A 103 18.95 -18.14 -7.41
CA GLN A 103 18.55 -18.47 -6.04
C GLN A 103 17.92 -17.26 -5.33
N LEU A 104 18.51 -16.07 -5.46
CA LEU A 104 17.96 -14.83 -4.91
C LEU A 104 16.57 -14.54 -5.48
N LEU A 105 16.38 -14.67 -6.80
CA LEU A 105 15.08 -14.48 -7.45
C LEU A 105 14.07 -15.54 -6.99
N ALA A 106 14.46 -16.81 -6.94
CA ALA A 106 13.62 -17.90 -6.46
C ALA A 106 13.21 -17.71 -5.00
N PHE A 107 14.15 -17.31 -4.14
CA PHE A 107 13.89 -16.96 -2.75
C PHE A 107 12.84 -15.83 -2.65
N ALA A 108 13.00 -14.75 -3.43
CA ALA A 108 12.08 -13.62 -3.41
C ALA A 108 10.65 -14.03 -3.86
N ARG A 109 10.52 -14.87 -4.89
CA ARG A 109 9.21 -15.42 -5.31
C ARG A 109 8.58 -16.30 -4.22
N GLY A 110 9.38 -17.17 -3.60
CA GLY A 110 8.91 -18.03 -2.51
C GLY A 110 8.43 -17.24 -1.28
N GLN A 111 8.99 -16.04 -1.00
CA GLN A 111 8.48 -15.20 0.08
C GLN A 111 7.07 -14.65 -0.22
N VAL A 112 6.76 -14.34 -1.48
CA VAL A 112 5.39 -13.92 -1.87
C VAL A 112 4.39 -15.04 -1.59
N GLU A 113 4.69 -16.27 -2.02
CA GLU A 113 3.84 -17.44 -1.76
C GLU A 113 3.58 -17.62 -0.27
N LYS A 114 4.66 -17.62 0.55
CA LYS A 114 4.54 -17.73 2.00
C LYS A 114 3.66 -16.65 2.63
N TYR A 115 3.83 -15.38 2.22
CA TYR A 115 3.01 -14.30 2.75
C TYR A 115 1.55 -14.40 2.32
N LEU A 116 1.28 -14.79 1.08
CA LEU A 116 -0.08 -15.03 0.59
C LEU A 116 -0.75 -16.24 1.24
N ASP A 117 0.04 -17.19 1.76
CA ASP A 117 -0.41 -18.33 2.54
C ASP A 117 -0.50 -18.02 4.06
N GLY A 118 -0.31 -16.75 4.43
CA GLY A 118 -0.54 -16.29 5.80
C GLY A 118 0.69 -16.32 6.72
N MET A 119 1.92 -16.46 6.17
CA MET A 119 3.14 -16.41 6.97
C MET A 119 3.19 -15.14 7.83
N THR A 120 3.55 -15.30 9.09
CA THR A 120 3.98 -14.24 10.01
C THR A 120 5.49 -14.31 10.21
N GLY A 121 6.12 -13.18 10.48
CA GLY A 121 7.57 -13.07 10.62
C GLY A 121 8.21 -12.18 9.56
N ASN A 122 9.47 -11.86 9.78
CA ASN A 122 10.21 -11.00 8.88
C ASN A 122 10.87 -11.80 7.74
N THR A 123 11.09 -11.13 6.62
CA THR A 123 12.01 -11.56 5.56
C THR A 123 13.19 -10.61 5.54
N LEU A 124 14.43 -11.13 5.49
CA LEU A 124 15.64 -10.31 5.46
C LEU A 124 16.50 -10.62 4.24
N PHE A 125 16.78 -9.57 3.46
CA PHE A 125 17.78 -9.58 2.40
C PHE A 125 19.02 -8.84 2.87
N THR A 126 20.16 -9.52 2.95
CA THR A 126 21.44 -8.88 3.28
C THR A 126 22.50 -9.19 2.22
N GLY A 127 23.39 -8.26 1.97
CA GLY A 127 24.45 -8.44 0.98
C GLY A 127 24.94 -7.14 0.37
N SER A 128 25.89 -7.26 -0.54
CA SER A 128 26.55 -6.13 -1.20
C SER A 128 25.55 -5.18 -1.88
N THR A 129 25.96 -3.93 -2.04
CA THR A 129 25.21 -2.93 -2.81
C THR A 129 25.04 -3.38 -4.27
N GLY A 130 23.89 -3.06 -4.89
CA GLY A 130 23.67 -3.31 -6.32
C GLY A 130 23.30 -4.73 -6.71
N ILE A 131 23.16 -5.68 -5.77
CA ILE A 131 22.75 -7.06 -6.09
C ILE A 131 21.25 -7.21 -6.41
N GLY A 132 20.46 -6.14 -6.25
CA GLY A 132 19.04 -6.11 -6.58
C GLY A 132 18.08 -6.32 -5.41
N LYS A 133 18.53 -6.17 -4.14
CA LYS A 133 17.65 -6.28 -2.95
C LYS A 133 16.43 -5.37 -3.02
N SER A 134 16.64 -4.08 -3.23
CA SER A 134 15.54 -3.10 -3.33
C SER A 134 14.63 -3.36 -4.54
N HIS A 135 15.19 -3.82 -5.68
CA HIS A 135 14.40 -4.24 -6.84
C HIS A 135 13.44 -5.38 -6.49
N LEU A 136 13.96 -6.44 -5.89
CA LEU A 136 13.17 -7.61 -5.53
C LEU A 136 12.19 -7.32 -4.39
N SER A 137 12.54 -6.45 -3.44
CA SER A 137 11.60 -6.06 -2.38
C SER A 137 10.42 -5.23 -2.91
N VAL A 138 10.62 -4.37 -3.93
CA VAL A 138 9.52 -3.72 -4.65
C VAL A 138 8.68 -4.73 -5.42
N ALA A 139 9.32 -5.70 -6.10
CA ALA A 139 8.62 -6.76 -6.83
C ALA A 139 7.75 -7.61 -5.87
N ILE A 140 8.27 -7.96 -4.68
CA ILE A 140 7.53 -8.66 -3.63
C ILE A 140 6.32 -7.82 -3.18
N ALA A 141 6.52 -6.53 -2.87
CA ALA A 141 5.45 -5.64 -2.43
C ALA A 141 4.31 -5.58 -3.44
N LYS A 142 4.62 -5.43 -4.73
CA LYS A 142 3.63 -5.42 -5.81
C LYS A 142 2.90 -6.77 -5.92
N ALA A 143 3.64 -7.88 -5.88
CA ALA A 143 3.06 -9.21 -6.00
C ALA A 143 2.14 -9.55 -4.82
N ILE A 144 2.48 -9.17 -3.59
CA ILE A 144 1.62 -9.31 -2.41
C ILE A 144 0.35 -8.46 -2.59
N ASN A 145 0.48 -7.20 -3.00
CA ASN A 145 -0.64 -6.29 -3.20
C ASN A 145 -1.63 -6.84 -4.25
N GLU A 146 -1.13 -7.26 -5.42
CA GLU A 146 -1.95 -7.84 -6.48
C GLU A 146 -2.52 -9.22 -6.09
N GLY A 147 -1.77 -10.04 -5.35
CA GLY A 147 -2.23 -11.33 -4.87
C GLY A 147 -3.43 -11.20 -3.93
N TYR A 148 -3.39 -10.30 -2.96
CA TYR A 148 -4.53 -10.04 -2.07
C TYR A 148 -5.69 -9.37 -2.79
N LYS A 149 -5.42 -8.49 -3.75
CA LYS A 149 -6.45 -7.91 -4.60
C LYS A 149 -7.18 -8.98 -5.41
N ALA A 150 -6.43 -9.94 -5.99
CA ALA A 150 -7.02 -11.05 -6.73
C ALA A 150 -7.86 -12.00 -5.85
N LYS A 151 -7.47 -12.16 -4.56
CA LYS A 151 -8.25 -12.91 -3.56
C LYS A 151 -9.48 -12.16 -3.06
N GLY A 152 -9.62 -10.86 -3.35
CA GLY A 152 -10.65 -10.00 -2.77
C GLY A 152 -10.46 -9.73 -1.27
N GLU A 153 -9.26 -9.95 -0.75
CA GLU A 153 -8.91 -9.71 0.65
C GLU A 153 -8.23 -8.34 0.80
N PRO A 154 -8.86 -7.36 1.47
CA PRO A 154 -8.31 -6.01 1.60
C PRO A 154 -7.10 -5.98 2.54
N LYS A 155 -5.89 -5.93 1.98
CA LYS A 155 -4.61 -5.80 2.68
C LYS A 155 -3.83 -4.61 2.15
N SER A 156 -3.16 -3.91 3.06
CA SER A 156 -2.32 -2.77 2.75
C SER A 156 -0.84 -3.19 2.69
N VAL A 157 -0.14 -2.71 1.67
CA VAL A 157 1.30 -2.92 1.49
C VAL A 157 1.96 -1.55 1.38
N LEU A 158 3.09 -1.36 2.05
CA LEU A 158 3.84 -0.10 2.01
C LEU A 158 5.33 -0.39 1.81
N PHE A 159 5.95 0.34 0.88
CA PHE A 159 7.40 0.34 0.69
C PHE A 159 7.98 1.68 1.16
N VAL A 160 8.96 1.64 2.05
CA VAL A 160 9.68 2.84 2.47
C VAL A 160 11.18 2.63 2.46
N ASN A 161 11.92 3.63 1.99
CA ASN A 161 13.33 3.75 2.26
C ASN A 161 13.50 4.36 3.67
N LEU A 162 14.09 3.58 4.59
CA LEU A 162 14.18 3.99 6.00
C LEU A 162 15.00 5.27 6.17
N THR A 163 16.09 5.42 5.45
CA THR A 163 16.94 6.61 5.51
C THR A 163 16.17 7.87 5.13
N GLU A 164 15.35 7.79 4.08
CA GLU A 164 14.50 8.90 3.64
C GLU A 164 13.47 9.27 4.71
N ILE A 165 12.81 8.29 5.34
CA ILE A 165 11.84 8.53 6.41
C ILE A 165 12.52 9.20 7.61
N LEU A 166 13.65 8.65 8.08
CA LEU A 166 14.40 9.23 9.21
C LEU A 166 14.85 10.65 8.92
N ARG A 167 15.29 10.95 7.70
CA ARG A 167 15.65 12.30 7.28
C ARG A 167 14.45 13.26 7.36
N ARG A 168 13.30 12.88 6.80
CA ARG A 168 12.07 13.70 6.81
C ARG A 168 11.58 13.97 8.22
N VAL A 169 11.60 12.96 9.10
CA VAL A 169 11.20 13.13 10.49
C VAL A 169 12.15 14.08 11.21
N ARG A 170 13.47 13.92 11.05
CA ARG A 170 14.48 14.82 11.65
C ARG A 170 14.31 16.26 11.19
N GLU A 171 14.08 16.49 9.89
CA GLU A 171 13.83 17.83 9.34
C GLU A 171 12.57 18.48 9.93
N SER A 172 11.59 17.68 10.38
CA SER A 172 10.36 18.17 10.97
C SER A 172 10.45 18.55 12.44
N PHE A 173 11.54 18.24 13.16
CA PHE A 173 11.66 18.54 14.60
C PHE A 173 11.59 20.03 14.94
N ASN A 174 12.01 20.88 14.00
CA ASN A 174 11.94 22.34 14.14
C ASN A 174 10.67 22.93 13.49
N SER A 175 9.75 22.10 13.03
CA SER A 175 8.48 22.52 12.44
C SER A 175 7.36 22.53 13.48
N PRO A 176 6.34 23.40 13.35
CA PRO A 176 5.14 23.34 14.20
C PRO A 176 4.43 21.99 14.17
N THR A 177 4.63 21.20 13.13
CA THR A 177 4.03 19.87 12.95
C THR A 177 5.12 18.82 12.83
N SER A 178 5.35 18.06 13.89
CA SER A 178 6.26 16.91 13.86
C SER A 178 5.66 15.79 13.00
N LEU A 179 6.46 15.25 12.10
CA LEU A 179 6.07 14.12 11.22
C LEU A 179 6.29 12.74 11.88
N GLU A 180 6.93 12.69 13.05
CA GLU A 180 7.27 11.45 13.76
C GLU A 180 6.02 10.59 14.03
N GLY A 181 5.01 11.19 14.69
CA GLY A 181 3.76 10.48 14.99
C GLY A 181 2.99 10.03 13.74
N HIS A 182 3.07 10.81 12.65
CA HIS A 182 2.47 10.44 11.37
C HIS A 182 3.14 9.19 10.78
N TYR A 183 4.47 9.21 10.62
CA TYR A 183 5.21 8.08 10.07
C TYR A 183 5.18 6.86 11.00
N SER A 184 5.31 7.03 12.32
CA SER A 184 5.20 5.93 13.27
C SER A 184 3.87 5.19 13.11
N ARG A 185 2.75 5.91 13.05
CA ARG A 185 1.43 5.32 12.83
C ARG A 185 1.33 4.62 11.49
N MET A 186 1.67 5.31 10.40
CA MET A 186 1.61 4.78 9.04
C MET A 186 2.41 3.48 8.90
N LEU A 187 3.63 3.43 9.45
CA LEU A 187 4.52 2.26 9.36
C LEU A 187 4.05 1.10 10.25
N LYS A 188 3.33 1.36 11.34
CA LYS A 188 2.80 0.32 12.23
C LYS A 188 1.48 -0.28 11.75
N GLU A 189 0.61 0.53 11.15
CA GLU A 189 -0.76 0.12 10.82
C GLU A 189 -0.89 -0.67 9.52
N VAL A 190 0.03 -0.54 8.56
CA VAL A 190 -0.04 -1.30 7.31
C VAL A 190 0.16 -2.80 7.55
N ASP A 191 -0.56 -3.66 6.80
CA ASP A 191 -0.47 -5.12 6.96
C ASP A 191 0.92 -5.64 6.60
N TYR A 192 1.51 -5.17 5.50
CA TYR A 192 2.84 -5.56 5.01
C TYR A 192 3.73 -4.33 4.84
N LEU A 193 4.89 -4.33 5.47
CA LEU A 193 5.87 -3.26 5.36
C LEU A 193 7.13 -3.77 4.66
N VAL A 194 7.58 -3.06 3.64
CA VAL A 194 8.95 -3.16 3.12
C VAL A 194 9.77 -2.02 3.70
N LEU A 195 10.79 -2.37 4.45
CA LEU A 195 11.75 -1.45 5.08
C LEU A 195 13.08 -1.57 4.36
N ASP A 196 13.31 -0.69 3.39
CA ASP A 196 14.49 -0.71 2.54
C ASP A 196 15.65 0.08 3.16
N ASP A 197 16.88 -0.43 2.98
CA ASP A 197 18.15 0.17 3.42
C ASP A 197 18.27 0.36 4.94
N LEU A 198 17.91 -0.67 5.71
CA LEU A 198 18.17 -0.67 7.16
C LEU A 198 19.68 -0.53 7.43
N GLY A 199 20.06 0.47 8.20
CA GLY A 199 21.43 0.62 8.69
C GLY A 199 22.37 1.47 7.86
N ILE A 200 21.88 2.27 6.90
CA ILE A 200 22.72 3.28 6.25
C ILE A 200 23.14 4.32 7.29
N LYS A 201 24.46 4.52 7.41
CA LYS A 201 25.01 5.56 8.29
C LYS A 201 24.69 6.92 7.67
N SER A 202 24.10 7.85 8.43
CA SER A 202 24.18 9.27 8.10
C SER A 202 25.67 9.69 8.22
N ASP A 203 26.17 10.45 7.26
CA ASP A 203 27.58 10.87 7.15
C ASP A 203 28.16 11.59 8.38
N ASN A 204 27.38 11.88 9.41
CA ASN A 204 27.78 12.53 10.65
C ASN A 204 28.05 11.58 11.82
N ALA A 205 28.15 10.26 11.59
CA ALA A 205 28.41 9.29 12.66
C ALA A 205 29.91 9.12 12.93
N SER A 206 30.60 10.17 13.32
CA SER A 206 31.93 10.11 13.97
C SER A 206 31.87 9.76 15.47
N SER A 207 30.72 9.45 16.01
CA SER A 207 30.55 9.02 17.40
C SER A 207 29.78 7.69 17.48
N LYS A 208 30.27 6.79 18.31
CA LYS A 208 29.66 5.53 18.69
C LYS A 208 28.18 5.74 19.04
N GLY A 209 27.28 5.19 18.22
CA GLY A 209 25.85 5.14 18.51
C GLY A 209 25.02 5.99 17.56
N LYS A 210 23.95 5.39 17.02
CA LYS A 210 22.80 6.11 16.48
C LYS A 210 22.27 7.02 17.56
N SER A 211 21.60 8.12 17.16
CA SER A 211 20.83 8.88 18.13
C SER A 211 19.85 7.92 18.81
N SER A 212 19.70 8.02 20.10
CA SER A 212 18.74 7.21 20.86
C SER A 212 17.32 7.26 20.24
N TRP A 213 16.97 8.37 19.61
CA TRP A 213 15.71 8.60 18.92
C TRP A 213 15.53 7.67 17.69
N GLU A 214 16.52 7.58 16.79
CA GLU A 214 16.41 6.73 15.57
C GLU A 214 16.23 5.26 15.95
N GLU A 215 16.96 4.82 16.97
CA GLU A 215 16.87 3.46 17.46
C GLU A 215 15.52 3.18 18.12
N GLU A 216 15.01 4.11 18.92
CA GLU A 216 13.70 4.01 19.53
C GLU A 216 12.58 3.98 18.49
N PHE A 217 12.68 4.83 17.46
CA PHE A 217 11.73 4.87 16.36
C PHE A 217 11.68 3.52 15.59
N ILE A 218 12.86 2.96 15.25
CA ILE A 218 12.96 1.67 14.57
C ILE A 218 12.43 0.54 15.48
N PHE A 219 12.78 0.56 16.77
CA PHE A 219 12.30 -0.41 17.73
C PHE A 219 10.78 -0.38 17.88
N ASP A 220 10.20 0.82 18.01
CA ASP A 220 8.75 1.01 18.12
C ASP A 220 8.02 0.45 16.89
N ILE A 221 8.51 0.72 15.68
CA ILE A 221 7.93 0.17 14.46
C ILE A 221 8.00 -1.35 14.46
N LEU A 222 9.19 -1.94 14.60
CA LEU A 222 9.40 -3.38 14.48
C LEU A 222 8.74 -4.19 15.61
N SER A 223 8.54 -3.59 16.79
CA SER A 223 7.88 -4.25 17.94
C SER A 223 6.38 -4.38 17.77
N ASN A 224 5.77 -3.55 16.95
CA ASN A 224 4.33 -3.53 16.69
C ASN A 224 3.96 -4.20 15.36
N ARG A 225 4.87 -5.02 14.80
CA ARG A 225 4.65 -5.64 13.50
C ARG A 225 4.96 -7.13 13.50
N GLU A 226 4.23 -7.86 12.65
CA GLU A 226 4.41 -9.31 12.45
C GLU A 226 4.92 -9.66 11.05
N LYS A 227 4.88 -8.73 10.09
CA LYS A 227 5.17 -8.99 8.67
C LYS A 227 5.97 -7.83 8.09
N THR A 228 7.28 -7.98 8.05
CA THR A 228 8.18 -6.95 7.52
C THR A 228 9.24 -7.56 6.60
N ILE A 229 9.38 -6.99 5.40
CA ILE A 229 10.44 -7.33 4.46
C ILE A 229 11.53 -6.28 4.65
N ILE A 230 12.71 -6.72 5.05
CA ILE A 230 13.83 -5.84 5.40
C ILE A 230 14.96 -6.05 4.40
N THR A 231 15.51 -4.97 3.86
CA THR A 231 16.76 -5.03 3.11
C THR A 231 17.88 -4.28 3.85
N THR A 232 19.10 -4.76 3.74
CA THR A 232 20.26 -4.13 4.34
C THR A 232 21.54 -4.50 3.58
N ASN A 233 22.55 -3.62 3.66
CA ASN A 233 23.90 -3.91 3.22
C ASN A 233 24.77 -4.46 4.37
N LEU A 234 24.26 -4.50 5.58
CA LEU A 234 24.98 -4.94 6.77
C LEU A 234 24.95 -6.46 6.91
N SER A 235 26.05 -7.03 7.34
CA SER A 235 26.11 -8.41 7.84
C SER A 235 25.41 -8.53 9.20
N SER A 236 25.11 -9.75 9.64
CA SER A 236 24.50 -9.99 10.96
C SER A 236 25.37 -9.46 12.12
N SER A 237 26.71 -9.49 12.00
CA SER A 237 27.63 -8.92 12.99
C SER A 237 27.59 -7.40 13.00
N GLU A 238 27.49 -6.77 11.83
CA GLU A 238 27.37 -5.32 11.73
C GLU A 238 26.01 -4.82 12.25
N ILE A 239 24.92 -5.55 12.01
CA ILE A 239 23.61 -5.24 12.62
C ILE A 239 23.72 -5.29 14.15
N ALA A 240 24.35 -6.33 14.71
CA ALA A 240 24.53 -6.49 16.15
C ALA A 240 25.46 -5.42 16.75
N SER A 241 26.42 -4.90 16.00
CA SER A 241 27.31 -3.82 16.46
C SER A 241 26.70 -2.43 16.33
N LEU A 242 25.78 -2.24 15.37
CA LEU A 242 25.18 -0.95 15.05
C LEU A 242 23.92 -0.67 15.88
N TYR A 243 23.15 -1.71 16.22
CA TYR A 243 21.90 -1.61 16.96
C TYR A 243 22.00 -2.32 18.31
N SER A 244 21.17 -1.90 19.28
CA SER A 244 21.02 -2.65 20.53
C SER A 244 20.45 -4.06 20.28
N ASP A 245 20.66 -4.94 21.26
CA ASP A 245 20.15 -6.32 21.21
C ASP A 245 18.64 -6.38 21.01
N ARG A 246 17.91 -5.40 21.55
CA ARG A 246 16.46 -5.34 21.42
C ARG A 246 16.01 -5.08 19.98
N VAL A 247 16.64 -4.15 19.25
CA VAL A 247 16.37 -3.89 17.81
C VAL A 247 16.82 -5.07 16.96
N ALA A 248 18.04 -5.57 17.20
CA ALA A 248 18.58 -6.74 16.48
C ALA A 248 17.68 -7.97 16.66
N SER A 249 17.10 -8.17 17.83
CA SER A 249 16.12 -9.24 18.10
C SER A 249 14.85 -9.06 17.27
N ARG A 250 14.30 -7.84 17.18
CA ARG A 250 13.11 -7.56 16.35
C ARG A 250 13.36 -7.78 14.87
N VAL A 251 14.52 -7.38 14.35
CA VAL A 251 14.90 -7.66 12.96
C VAL A 251 14.92 -9.16 12.70
N ARG A 252 15.37 -9.98 13.67
CA ARG A 252 15.46 -11.45 13.54
C ARG A 252 14.17 -12.21 13.75
N THR A 253 13.08 -11.56 14.13
CA THR A 253 11.80 -12.22 14.38
C THR A 253 11.32 -12.99 13.15
N GLY A 254 11.17 -14.31 13.26
CA GLY A 254 10.62 -15.18 12.20
C GLY A 254 11.54 -15.36 10.99
N LEU A 255 12.86 -15.15 11.12
CA LEU A 255 13.83 -15.30 10.00
C LEU A 255 14.16 -16.74 9.63
N GLU A 256 13.73 -17.75 10.38
CA GLU A 256 14.02 -19.15 10.04
C GLU A 256 13.42 -19.49 8.67
N GLY A 257 14.29 -19.82 7.68
CA GLY A 257 13.88 -20.05 6.28
C GLY A 257 13.42 -18.80 5.51
N ASN A 258 13.55 -17.60 6.09
CA ASN A 258 13.13 -16.32 5.51
C ASN A 258 14.30 -15.31 5.41
N PHE A 259 15.50 -15.82 5.24
CA PHE A 259 16.72 -15.04 5.20
C PHE A 259 17.54 -15.37 3.95
N PHE A 260 17.93 -14.34 3.20
CA PHE A 260 18.87 -14.46 2.08
C PHE A 260 20.10 -13.58 2.31
N LYS A 261 21.27 -14.18 2.15
CA LYS A 261 22.57 -13.50 2.31
C LYS A 261 23.43 -13.72 1.08
N SER A 262 23.91 -12.64 0.47
CA SER A 262 24.94 -12.69 -0.57
C SER A 262 25.85 -11.47 -0.52
N PHE A 263 27.15 -11.74 -0.51
CA PHE A 263 28.21 -10.73 -0.65
C PHE A 263 29.10 -11.01 -1.86
N THR A 264 28.75 -12.01 -2.69
CA THR A 264 29.51 -12.47 -3.86
C THR A 264 28.91 -12.03 -5.17
N ILE A 265 27.60 -11.74 -5.21
CA ILE A 265 26.94 -11.17 -6.39
C ILE A 265 27.50 -9.78 -6.68
N LYS A 266 27.92 -9.57 -7.93
CA LYS A 266 28.46 -8.28 -8.41
C LYS A 266 27.38 -7.20 -8.50
N ASP A 267 27.79 -5.95 -8.35
CA ASP A 267 26.91 -4.80 -8.55
C ASP A 267 26.38 -4.77 -9.99
N LYS A 268 25.05 -4.88 -10.14
CA LYS A 268 24.36 -4.95 -11.43
C LYS A 268 24.15 -3.58 -12.10
N ARG A 269 24.38 -2.49 -11.38
CA ARG A 269 24.14 -1.14 -11.91
C ARG A 269 25.07 -0.82 -13.08
N TYR A 270 26.28 -1.36 -13.07
CA TYR A 270 27.24 -1.19 -14.17
C TYR A 270 26.81 -1.91 -15.45
N SER A 271 26.24 -3.14 -15.34
CA SER A 271 25.82 -3.90 -16.51
C SER A 271 24.56 -3.32 -17.18
N ILE A 272 23.62 -2.78 -16.39
CA ILE A 272 22.38 -2.17 -16.89
C ILE A 272 22.66 -0.85 -17.63
N SER A 273 23.61 -0.02 -17.15
CA SER A 273 24.00 1.19 -17.85
C SER A 273 24.66 0.93 -19.20
N SER A 274 25.47 -0.14 -19.32
CA SER A 274 26.08 -0.54 -20.59
C SER A 274 25.09 -1.09 -21.60
N LEU A 275 24.00 -1.73 -21.17
CA LEU A 275 22.92 -2.23 -22.04
C LEU A 275 22.06 -1.09 -22.60
N LYS A 276 21.79 -0.06 -21.83
CA LYS A 276 21.02 1.14 -22.32
C LYS A 276 21.75 1.91 -23.40
N VAL A 277 23.08 1.93 -23.39
CA VAL A 277 23.87 2.57 -24.46
C VAL A 277 23.82 1.76 -25.75
N LYS A 278 23.75 0.43 -25.69
CA LYS A 278 23.66 -0.43 -26.90
C LYS A 278 22.30 -0.35 -27.63
N VAL A 279 21.23 -0.11 -26.90
CA VAL A 279 19.88 0.02 -27.49
C VAL A 279 19.65 1.40 -28.12
N ALA A 280 20.42 2.41 -27.73
CA ALA A 280 20.33 3.76 -28.32
C ALA A 280 21.17 3.93 -29.60
N GLN A 281 21.91 2.89 -30.04
CA GLN A 281 22.79 2.91 -31.23
C GLN A 281 22.31 2.01 -32.38
N ASN A 282 21.15 1.36 -32.25
CA ASN A 282 20.43 0.64 -33.29
C ASN A 282 19.07 1.31 -33.57
#